data_5376f5370b0d49968a89873618327608
#
_entry.id   5376f5370b0d49968a89873618327608
#
_cell.length_a   1.000
_cell.length_b   1.000
_cell.length_c   1.000
_cell.angle_alpha   90.00
_cell.angle_beta   90.00
_cell.angle_gamma   90.00
#
_symmetry.space_group_name_H-M   'P 1'
#
loop_
_entity.id
_entity.type
_entity.pdbx_description
1 polymer ?
#
loop_
_entity_poly.entity_id
_entity_poly.type
_entity_poly.pdbx_seq_one_letter_code
_entity_poly.pdbx_strand_id
1 'polypeptide(L)'
;MADLYEWGGRNADGVWEFDKKRPDWDLPIHQLMAKYGVSIFFQGHDHIFVRQEKDGVVYQETPNPANPFYGETTDRFRSAYKSGDYRPPSGHLRVTVGPSITKVDYIRSWMPKDETPEHQQGEVAFSYTVKPGK
;
A
#
# COMPACT_ATOMS: atom_id res chain seq x y z
N MET A 1 1.48 4.52 -9.76
CA MET A 1 0.49 5.63 -9.77
C MET A 1 1.01 6.93 -9.19
N ALA A 2 1.90 6.89 -8.19
CA ALA A 2 2.41 8.11 -7.54
C ALA A 2 3.09 9.14 -8.47
N ASP A 3 3.43 8.77 -9.70
CA ASP A 3 4.01 9.67 -10.69
C ASP A 3 2.98 10.30 -11.64
N LEU A 4 1.75 9.77 -11.69
CA LEU A 4 0.76 10.17 -12.69
C LEU A 4 -0.20 11.27 -12.22
N TYR A 5 -0.61 12.12 -13.15
CA TYR A 5 -1.65 13.14 -12.98
C TYR A 5 -1.49 13.97 -11.70
N GLU A 6 -2.55 14.15 -10.93
CA GLU A 6 -2.56 14.90 -9.67
C GLU A 6 -1.61 14.34 -8.62
N TRP A 7 -1.34 13.03 -8.66
CA TRP A 7 -0.45 12.36 -7.71
C TRP A 7 1.01 12.71 -7.93
N GLY A 8 1.49 12.58 -9.17
CA GLY A 8 2.91 12.78 -9.49
C GLY A 8 3.20 13.85 -10.53
N GLY A 9 2.18 14.45 -11.10
CA GLY A 9 2.30 15.55 -12.06
C GLY A 9 2.63 15.17 -13.48
N ARG A 10 2.75 13.88 -13.80
CA ARG A 10 3.14 13.39 -15.12
C ARG A 10 1.99 12.73 -15.86
N ASN A 11 2.04 12.77 -17.21
CA ASN A 11 1.16 11.97 -18.05
C ASN A 11 1.69 10.51 -18.18
N ALA A 12 0.97 9.67 -18.94
CA ALA A 12 1.35 8.27 -19.16
C ALA A 12 2.71 8.09 -19.87
N ASP A 13 3.14 9.07 -20.64
CA ASP A 13 4.43 9.08 -21.33
C ASP A 13 5.57 9.62 -20.44
N GLY A 14 5.27 9.96 -19.20
CA GLY A 14 6.25 10.48 -18.23
C GLY A 14 6.52 11.98 -18.34
N VAL A 15 5.81 12.69 -19.22
CA VAL A 15 5.97 14.13 -19.42
C VAL A 15 5.26 14.90 -18.31
N TRP A 16 5.90 15.94 -17.79
CA TRP A 16 5.32 16.82 -16.78
C TRP A 16 4.19 17.66 -17.38
N GLU A 17 3.01 17.59 -16.77
CA GLU A 17 1.80 18.32 -17.18
C GLU A 17 1.04 18.94 -16.00
N PHE A 18 1.59 18.89 -14.80
CA PHE A 18 0.90 19.30 -13.58
C PHE A 18 0.40 20.74 -13.65
N ASP A 19 1.29 21.68 -13.96
CA ASP A 19 0.97 23.12 -13.97
C ASP A 19 -0.14 23.47 -14.96
N LYS A 20 -0.21 22.70 -16.05
CA LYS A 20 -1.26 22.87 -17.07
C LYS A 20 -2.61 22.34 -16.62
N LYS A 21 -2.60 21.20 -15.87
CA LYS A 21 -3.84 20.52 -15.46
C LYS A 21 -4.36 21.00 -14.10
N ARG A 22 -3.47 21.52 -13.27
CA ARG A 22 -3.74 22.01 -11.91
C ARG A 22 -3.00 23.31 -11.64
N PRO A 23 -3.34 24.39 -12.36
CA PRO A 23 -2.60 25.67 -12.27
C PRO A 23 -2.68 26.32 -10.90
N ASP A 24 -3.72 26.01 -10.12
CA ASP A 24 -3.94 26.59 -8.78
C ASP A 24 -3.40 25.74 -7.64
N TRP A 25 -2.69 24.62 -7.95
CA TRP A 25 -2.08 23.77 -6.94
C TRP A 25 -0.58 23.98 -6.88
N ASP A 26 -0.03 24.09 -5.69
CA ASP A 26 1.40 24.28 -5.48
C ASP A 26 2.23 23.06 -5.88
N LEU A 27 1.76 21.87 -5.52
CA LEU A 27 2.48 20.61 -5.72
C LEU A 27 1.53 19.43 -5.98
N PRO A 28 1.97 18.41 -6.74
CA PRO A 28 1.29 17.13 -6.80
C PRO A 28 1.14 16.47 -5.42
N ILE A 29 0.11 15.65 -5.25
CA ILE A 29 -0.25 15.01 -3.96
C ILE A 29 0.95 14.25 -3.36
N HIS A 30 1.67 13.47 -4.15
CA HIS A 30 2.85 12.75 -3.66
C HIS A 30 3.93 13.69 -3.10
N GLN A 31 4.21 14.79 -3.81
CA GLN A 31 5.19 15.77 -3.35
C GLN A 31 4.73 16.52 -2.09
N LEU A 32 3.41 16.78 -1.97
CA LEU A 32 2.85 17.33 -0.74
C LEU A 32 3.03 16.37 0.43
N MET A 33 2.73 15.08 0.24
CA MET A 33 2.93 14.08 1.28
C MET A 33 4.40 13.97 1.71
N ALA A 34 5.33 13.94 0.77
CA ALA A 34 6.75 13.92 1.06
C ALA A 34 7.22 15.20 1.78
N LYS A 35 6.78 16.38 1.30
CA LYS A 35 7.11 17.69 1.89
C LYS A 35 6.64 17.82 3.34
N TYR A 36 5.46 17.29 3.66
CA TYR A 36 4.86 17.40 4.99
C TYR A 36 5.10 16.16 5.87
N GLY A 37 6.01 15.27 5.49
CA GLY A 37 6.45 14.15 6.30
C GLY A 37 5.39 13.09 6.53
N VAL A 38 4.50 12.86 5.57
CA VAL A 38 3.56 11.73 5.64
C VAL A 38 4.34 10.43 5.59
N SER A 39 4.25 9.63 6.65
CA SER A 39 5.01 8.39 6.77
C SER A 39 4.37 7.23 6.02
N ILE A 40 3.03 7.11 6.10
CA ILE A 40 2.27 6.03 5.46
C ILE A 40 0.98 6.60 4.86
N PHE A 41 0.70 6.21 3.62
CA PHE A 41 -0.58 6.44 2.96
C PHE A 41 -1.27 5.09 2.74
N PHE A 42 -2.40 4.87 3.43
CA PHE A 42 -3.22 3.68 3.26
C PHE A 42 -4.24 3.91 2.14
N GLN A 43 -4.33 2.95 1.25
CA GLN A 43 -5.28 2.96 0.13
C GLN A 43 -5.94 1.59 0.00
N GLY A 44 -7.02 1.51 -0.74
CA GLY A 44 -7.75 0.28 -1.07
C GLY A 44 -8.21 0.33 -2.51
N HIS A 45 -8.84 -0.70 -2.96
CA HIS A 45 -9.50 -0.94 -4.25
C HIS A 45 -9.12 -2.29 -4.86
N ASP A 46 -7.83 -2.64 -4.85
CA ASP A 46 -7.35 -3.86 -5.54
C ASP A 46 -7.50 -5.12 -4.69
N HIS A 47 -7.94 -4.98 -3.44
CA HIS A 47 -8.27 -6.05 -2.51
C HIS A 47 -7.11 -6.99 -2.13
N ILE A 48 -5.86 -6.54 -2.27
CA ILE A 48 -4.65 -7.29 -1.98
C ILE A 48 -3.74 -6.51 -1.03
N PHE A 49 -2.78 -7.19 -0.42
CA PHE A 49 -1.71 -6.52 0.29
C PHE A 49 -0.59 -6.14 -0.69
N VAL A 50 -0.30 -4.84 -0.80
CA VAL A 50 0.91 -4.35 -1.47
C VAL A 50 1.51 -3.22 -0.66
N ARG A 51 2.81 -3.32 -0.35
CA ARG A 51 3.59 -2.25 0.24
C ARG A 51 4.62 -1.75 -0.75
N GLN A 52 4.58 -0.47 -1.04
CA GLN A 52 5.58 0.23 -1.86
C GLN A 52 6.14 1.41 -1.08
N GLU A 53 7.28 1.93 -1.49
CA GLU A 53 7.88 3.12 -0.87
C GLU A 53 8.44 4.05 -1.95
N LYS A 54 8.21 5.35 -1.77
CA LYS A 54 8.75 6.39 -2.64
C LYS A 54 8.96 7.68 -1.84
N ASP A 55 10.15 8.25 -1.93
CA ASP A 55 10.55 9.52 -1.30
C ASP A 55 10.20 9.59 0.19
N GLY A 56 10.38 8.47 0.91
CA GLY A 56 10.10 8.34 2.34
C GLY A 56 8.63 8.12 2.71
N VAL A 57 7.73 8.07 1.74
CA VAL A 57 6.30 7.76 1.95
C VAL A 57 6.04 6.30 1.63
N VAL A 58 5.50 5.54 2.56
CA VAL A 58 5.02 4.18 2.35
C VAL A 58 3.60 4.22 1.78
N TYR A 59 3.39 3.58 0.64
CA TYR A 59 2.08 3.34 0.04
C TYR A 59 1.63 1.93 0.37
N GLN A 60 0.56 1.82 1.16
CA GLN A 60 0.02 0.55 1.63
C GLN A 60 -1.36 0.29 1.04
N GLU A 61 -1.44 -0.64 0.09
CA GLU A 61 -2.71 -1.17 -0.38
C GLU A 61 -3.29 -2.14 0.64
N THR A 62 -4.56 -1.91 0.99
CA THR A 62 -5.26 -2.64 2.05
C THR A 62 -5.94 -3.89 1.48
N PRO A 63 -5.66 -5.09 2.02
CA PRO A 63 -6.27 -6.32 1.55
C PRO A 63 -7.77 -6.40 1.92
N ASN A 64 -8.52 -7.18 1.15
CA ASN A 64 -9.90 -7.53 1.49
C ASN A 64 -9.89 -8.61 2.59
N PRO A 65 -10.52 -8.38 3.75
CA PRO A 65 -10.50 -9.34 4.88
C PRO A 65 -11.36 -10.58 4.65
N ALA A 66 -12.29 -10.54 3.69
CA ALA A 66 -13.26 -11.59 3.44
C ALA A 66 -13.18 -12.17 2.00
N ASN A 67 -12.02 -12.12 1.37
CA ASN A 67 -11.85 -12.69 0.05
C ASN A 67 -11.79 -14.22 0.12
N PRO A 68 -12.72 -14.96 -0.53
CA PRO A 68 -12.72 -16.42 -0.49
C PRO A 68 -11.59 -17.07 -1.32
N PHE A 69 -10.87 -16.31 -2.13
CA PHE A 69 -9.79 -16.76 -3.01
C PHE A 69 -8.42 -16.46 -2.39
N TYR A 70 -8.10 -17.10 -1.28
CA TYR A 70 -6.93 -16.80 -0.45
C TYR A 70 -5.56 -16.90 -1.12
N GLY A 71 -5.44 -17.77 -2.13
CA GLY A 71 -4.13 -18.19 -2.62
C GLY A 71 -3.67 -17.48 -3.89
N GLU A 72 -4.56 -16.87 -4.61
CA GLU A 72 -4.25 -16.41 -5.94
C GLU A 72 -4.07 -14.89 -6.01
N THR A 73 -2.84 -14.48 -5.90
CA THR A 73 -2.45 -13.22 -6.51
C THR A 73 -2.36 -13.46 -8.00
N THR A 74 -3.36 -13.06 -8.71
CA THR A 74 -3.36 -13.17 -10.16
C THR A 74 -2.22 -12.33 -10.74
N ASP A 75 -1.56 -12.81 -11.79
CA ASP A 75 -0.53 -12.08 -12.54
C ASP A 75 -0.99 -10.69 -12.99
N ARG A 76 -2.30 -10.49 -13.07
CA ARG A 76 -2.97 -9.19 -13.29
C ARG A 76 -2.50 -8.11 -12.32
N PHE A 77 -2.38 -8.42 -11.03
CA PHE A 77 -1.93 -7.43 -10.04
C PHE A 77 -0.42 -7.23 -10.07
N ARG A 78 0.35 -8.28 -10.33
CA ARG A 78 1.80 -8.18 -10.51
C ARG A 78 2.19 -7.29 -11.68
N SER A 79 1.41 -7.25 -12.74
CA SER A 79 1.64 -6.36 -13.88
C SER A 79 1.38 -4.87 -13.54
N ALA A 80 0.43 -4.60 -12.63
CA ALA A 80 0.12 -3.24 -12.19
C ALA A 80 1.14 -2.68 -11.18
N TYR A 81 1.68 -3.55 -10.31
CA TYR A 81 2.65 -3.20 -9.28
C TYR A 81 4.04 -3.69 -9.66
N LYS A 82 4.85 -2.81 -10.25
CA LYS A 82 6.19 -3.14 -10.76
C LYS A 82 7.24 -3.40 -9.68
N SER A 83 6.95 -3.03 -8.43
CA SER A 83 7.88 -3.16 -7.29
C SER A 83 7.11 -3.24 -5.98
N GLY A 84 7.79 -3.65 -4.91
CA GLY A 84 7.26 -3.68 -3.55
C GLY A 84 7.02 -5.08 -3.00
N ASP A 85 6.56 -5.12 -1.75
CA ASP A 85 6.17 -6.34 -1.07
C ASP A 85 4.71 -6.68 -1.39
N TYR A 86 4.48 -7.92 -1.70
CA TYR A 86 3.22 -8.42 -2.23
C TYR A 86 2.76 -9.65 -1.47
N ARG A 87 1.50 -9.67 -1.05
CA ARG A 87 0.90 -10.84 -0.39
C ARG A 87 -0.54 -11.05 -0.88
N PRO A 88 -0.97 -12.31 -1.01
CA PRO A 88 -2.34 -12.62 -1.38
C PRO A 88 -3.33 -12.16 -0.28
N PRO A 89 -4.63 -11.97 -0.64
CA PRO A 89 -5.69 -11.86 0.35
C PRO A 89 -5.89 -13.25 1.00
N SER A 90 -6.65 -13.46 2.04
CA SER A 90 -7.51 -12.59 2.77
C SER A 90 -6.84 -12.12 4.06
N GLY A 91 -7.22 -10.95 4.56
CA GLY A 91 -6.66 -10.47 5.81
C GLY A 91 -6.88 -8.98 6.05
N HIS A 92 -6.35 -8.49 7.14
CA HIS A 92 -6.45 -7.09 7.55
C HIS A 92 -5.10 -6.54 8.04
N LEU A 93 -5.00 -5.23 8.13
CA LEU A 93 -3.85 -4.57 8.71
C LEU A 93 -4.09 -4.26 10.19
N ARG A 94 -3.11 -4.58 11.02
CA ARG A 94 -3.01 -4.09 12.40
C ARG A 94 -1.91 -3.03 12.45
N VAL A 95 -2.30 -1.80 12.80
CA VAL A 95 -1.37 -0.67 12.94
C VAL A 95 -1.17 -0.35 14.41
N THR A 96 0.06 -0.42 14.87
CA THR A 96 0.45 -0.07 16.24
C THR A 96 1.32 1.18 16.19
N VAL A 97 0.81 2.27 16.73
CA VAL A 97 1.50 3.57 16.74
C VAL A 97 2.17 3.78 18.09
N GLY A 98 3.48 4.01 18.05
CA GLY A 98 4.29 4.38 19.21
C GLY A 98 4.92 5.76 19.03
N PRO A 99 5.54 6.32 20.08
CA PRO A 99 6.15 7.67 20.02
C PRO A 99 7.26 7.84 18.99
N SER A 100 8.00 6.77 18.71
CA SER A 100 9.17 6.79 17.81
C SER A 100 9.08 5.88 16.61
N ILE A 101 8.04 5.02 16.55
CA ILE A 101 7.90 4.01 15.50
C ILE A 101 6.44 3.61 15.35
N THR A 102 6.02 3.40 14.12
CA THR A 102 4.76 2.76 13.77
C THR A 102 5.03 1.39 13.21
N LYS A 103 4.39 0.35 13.75
CA LYS A 103 4.44 -1.02 13.24
C LYS A 103 3.16 -1.33 12.49
N VAL A 104 3.30 -1.96 11.32
CA VAL A 104 2.17 -2.47 10.54
C VAL A 104 2.35 -3.97 10.37
N ASP A 105 1.38 -4.74 10.83
CA ASP A 105 1.30 -6.19 10.64
C ASP A 105 0.18 -6.50 9.65
N TYR A 106 0.47 -7.38 8.70
CA TYR A 106 -0.55 -8.01 7.87
C TYR A 106 -0.99 -9.32 8.54
N ILE A 107 -2.24 -9.35 8.97
CA ILE A 107 -2.87 -10.48 9.65
C ILE A 107 -3.72 -11.24 8.66
N ARG A 108 -3.46 -12.54 8.49
CA ARG A 108 -4.23 -13.40 7.59
C ARG A 108 -5.57 -13.80 8.21
N SER A 109 -6.56 -13.92 7.35
CA SER A 109 -7.88 -14.46 7.69
C SER A 109 -8.11 -15.75 6.91
N TRP A 110 -8.36 -16.84 7.64
CA TRP A 110 -8.66 -18.16 7.09
C TRP A 110 -10.02 -18.65 7.58
N MET A 111 -10.79 -19.31 6.73
CA MET A 111 -11.97 -20.02 7.22
C MET A 111 -11.54 -21.30 7.95
N PRO A 112 -12.27 -21.77 8.97
CA PRO A 112 -11.87 -22.95 9.74
C PRO A 112 -11.62 -24.22 8.90
N LYS A 113 -12.33 -24.38 7.79
CA LYS A 113 -12.15 -25.50 6.86
C LYS A 113 -10.86 -25.44 6.04
N ASP A 114 -10.23 -24.27 5.95
CA ASP A 114 -9.06 -24.00 5.13
C ASP A 114 -7.78 -23.81 5.98
N GLU A 115 -7.91 -23.92 7.30
CA GLU A 115 -6.76 -23.89 8.20
C GLU A 115 -5.91 -25.15 8.08
N THR A 116 -4.60 -24.96 8.08
CA THR A 116 -3.58 -26.03 8.09
C THR A 116 -2.49 -25.68 9.10
N PRO A 117 -1.52 -26.58 9.39
CA PRO A 117 -0.37 -26.22 10.23
C PRO A 117 0.42 -25.01 9.70
N GLU A 118 0.42 -24.78 8.39
CA GLU A 118 1.12 -23.69 7.71
C GLU A 118 0.26 -22.43 7.53
N HIS A 119 -1.06 -22.55 7.69
CA HIS A 119 -2.03 -21.48 7.46
C HIS A 119 -3.02 -21.39 8.61
N GLN A 120 -2.78 -20.49 9.54
CA GLN A 120 -3.61 -20.34 10.72
C GLN A 120 -4.34 -18.99 10.76
N GLN A 121 -5.57 -19.01 11.23
CA GLN A 121 -6.33 -17.80 11.49
C GLN A 121 -5.56 -16.86 12.42
N GLY A 122 -5.36 -15.61 11.96
CA GLY A 122 -4.67 -14.60 12.75
C GLY A 122 -3.14 -14.64 12.66
N GLU A 123 -2.55 -15.47 11.80
CA GLU A 123 -1.11 -15.47 11.57
C GLU A 123 -0.62 -14.12 11.00
N VAL A 124 0.59 -13.72 11.38
CA VAL A 124 1.24 -12.53 10.83
C VAL A 124 2.02 -12.92 9.59
N ALA A 125 1.47 -12.64 8.41
CA ALA A 125 2.09 -13.00 7.13
C ALA A 125 3.17 -12.00 6.67
N PHE A 126 3.12 -10.77 7.18
CA PHE A 126 4.12 -9.73 6.90
C PHE A 126 4.12 -8.68 8.01
N SER A 127 5.29 -8.10 8.28
CA SER A 127 5.42 -7.04 9.26
C SER A 127 6.48 -6.05 8.82
N TYR A 128 6.24 -4.77 9.04
CA TYR A 128 7.23 -3.72 8.84
C TYR A 128 7.05 -2.59 9.84
N THR A 129 8.07 -1.75 9.93
CA THR A 129 8.06 -0.57 10.80
C THR A 129 8.41 0.68 10.00
N VAL A 130 7.82 1.80 10.40
CA VAL A 130 8.09 3.12 9.83
C VAL A 130 8.38 4.10 10.96
N LYS A 131 9.42 4.91 10.80
CA LYS A 131 9.68 6.04 11.69
C LYS A 131 8.79 7.22 11.30
N PRO A 132 8.43 8.10 12.23
CA PRO A 132 7.77 9.36 11.88
C PRO A 132 8.55 10.10 10.81
N GLY A 133 7.85 10.70 9.87
CA GLY A 133 8.45 11.64 8.92
C GLY A 133 9.14 12.79 9.66
N LYS A 134 10.16 13.33 9.06
CA LYS A 134 10.88 14.50 9.60
C LYS A 134 10.14 15.78 9.26
#